data_68cbaec54f545f1dd71b0db9075f4992
#
_entry.id   68cbaec54f545f1dd71b0db9075f4992
#
_cell.length_a   1.000
_cell.length_b   1.000
_cell.length_c   1.000
_cell.angle_alpha   90.00
_cell.angle_beta   90.00
_cell.angle_gamma   90.00
#
_symmetry.space_group_name_H-M   'P 1'
#
loop_
_entity.id
_entity.type
_entity.pdbx_description
1 polymer ?
#
loop_
_entity_poly.entity_id
_entity_poly.type
_entity_poly.pdbx_seq_one_letter_code
_entity_poly.pdbx_strand_id
1 'polypeptide(L)'
;MKLSDFATADCLGLGLAHRQTSSSINLKKGTILTAEMVAQLQKDGVTSLICAKPEDGDIHEDVAAKRLARALSPATVAFTRAATGRVNIRTLQRGIIRYDRVLIRQLNEIDEAITFALVQHNQLLDESQMAATLKIIPFFVAESSIIAVENLFVERTAFSFHSLRQCNFGLIQTRLAGQKDRLFSATQKVTEARLAQLGSQLVDSRICAHDRTVVAAEMRQAVAAGAEIILVCGGSAIIDRQDELPQALVLAGGEIDQFGLAVDPGNLLMVGKLGNDLGNHHVIGMPGCARSPKLNGLDWVLQLVLADIPLRRGELADMAAGGLLMEIASRPMPRALATSLDTKDKMAGILLAAGQSRRMGTVNKLLAPIAGKPLIRHAAEALVDVGLSPLIVVIGHEADKVASALDGLPVQLVFNPDHAQGQASSVGVGVAALDA
;
A
#
# COMPACT_ATOMS: atom_id res chain seq x y z
N MET A 1 -2.73 29.37 24.65
CA MET A 1 -3.07 30.37 23.58
C MET A 1 -4.51 30.78 23.69
N LYS A 2 -4.81 32.10 23.68
CA LYS A 2 -6.17 32.64 23.67
C LYS A 2 -6.52 33.20 22.28
N LEU A 3 -7.62 32.72 21.70
CA LEU A 3 -8.16 33.23 20.45
C LEU A 3 -9.36 34.16 20.78
N SER A 4 -9.30 35.41 20.40
CA SER A 4 -10.36 36.38 20.72
C SER A 4 -10.37 37.54 19.71
N ASP A 5 -11.41 38.35 19.74
CA ASP A 5 -11.50 39.61 19.05
C ASP A 5 -10.74 40.67 19.87
N PHE A 6 -9.82 41.39 19.22
CA PHE A 6 -9.01 42.45 19.80
C PHE A 6 -9.21 43.71 19.01
N ALA A 7 -9.19 44.87 19.67
CA ALA A 7 -9.09 46.16 18.94
C ALA A 7 -7.81 46.17 18.09
N THR A 8 -7.89 46.66 16.86
CA THR A 8 -6.74 46.64 15.92
C THR A 8 -5.50 47.28 16.54
N ALA A 9 -5.63 48.31 17.38
CA ALA A 9 -4.51 48.93 18.09
C ALA A 9 -3.74 47.97 19.01
N ASP A 10 -4.43 46.96 19.58
CA ASP A 10 -3.88 46.03 20.56
C ASP A 10 -3.34 44.74 19.91
N CYS A 11 -3.36 44.68 18.58
CA CYS A 11 -2.98 43.45 17.84
C CYS A 11 -1.48 43.35 17.54
N LEU A 12 -0.62 44.26 17.99
CA LEU A 12 0.80 44.20 17.77
C LEU A 12 1.39 42.93 18.32
N GLY A 13 2.12 42.14 17.50
CA GLY A 13 2.76 40.89 17.89
C GLY A 13 1.82 39.70 17.99
N LEU A 14 0.50 39.89 17.78
CA LEU A 14 -0.47 38.79 17.78
C LEU A 14 -0.53 38.09 16.42
N GLY A 15 -0.90 36.81 16.44
CA GLY A 15 -1.10 36.01 15.23
C GLY A 15 -2.51 36.21 14.65
N LEU A 16 -2.61 36.61 13.40
CA LEU A 16 -3.91 36.82 12.73
C LEU A 16 -4.65 35.49 12.50
N ALA A 17 -5.84 35.34 13.07
CA ALA A 17 -6.59 34.09 13.05
C ALA A 17 -7.17 33.74 11.67
N HIS A 18 -7.52 34.76 10.89
CA HIS A 18 -8.13 34.63 9.57
C HIS A 18 -7.41 35.53 8.57
N ARG A 19 -7.56 35.22 7.28
CA ARG A 19 -7.10 36.13 6.23
C ARG A 19 -7.82 37.49 6.36
N GLN A 20 -7.06 38.56 6.38
CA GLN A 20 -7.58 39.95 6.41
C GLN A 20 -7.19 40.66 5.13
N THR A 21 -8.19 41.19 4.45
CA THR A 21 -8.01 42.06 3.25
C THR A 21 -8.64 43.40 3.52
N SER A 22 -7.88 44.46 3.33
CA SER A 22 -8.34 45.84 3.38
C SER A 22 -7.99 46.56 2.05
N SER A 23 -8.25 47.86 1.94
CA SER A 23 -7.99 48.61 0.72
C SER A 23 -6.52 48.62 0.27
N SER A 24 -5.58 48.49 1.22
CA SER A 24 -4.15 48.65 0.96
C SER A 24 -3.30 47.44 1.33
N ILE A 25 -3.84 46.51 2.09
CA ILE A 25 -3.05 45.35 2.59
C ILE A 25 -3.87 44.04 2.54
N ASN A 26 -3.19 42.95 2.20
CA ASN A 26 -3.76 41.61 2.17
C ASN A 26 -2.88 40.66 3.00
N LEU A 27 -3.32 40.35 4.21
CA LEU A 27 -2.62 39.53 5.18
C LEU A 27 -3.19 38.11 5.21
N LYS A 28 -2.31 37.14 5.25
CA LYS A 28 -2.69 35.72 5.34
C LYS A 28 -2.97 35.33 6.80
N LYS A 29 -3.78 34.31 7.00
CA LYS A 29 -3.92 33.62 8.28
C LYS A 29 -2.53 33.26 8.85
N GLY A 30 -2.32 33.45 10.15
CA GLY A 30 -1.04 33.17 10.84
C GLY A 30 0.00 34.28 10.72
N THR A 31 -0.28 35.39 10.02
CA THR A 31 0.64 36.55 9.98
C THR A 31 0.75 37.15 11.37
N ILE A 32 1.97 37.26 11.89
CA ILE A 32 2.26 38.03 13.10
C ILE A 32 2.23 39.50 12.74
N LEU A 33 1.37 40.24 13.41
CA LEU A 33 1.09 41.66 13.08
C LEU A 33 2.23 42.55 13.57
N THR A 34 2.84 43.28 12.62
CA THR A 34 3.86 44.31 12.92
C THR A 34 3.19 45.67 13.17
N ALA A 35 3.92 46.62 13.76
CA ALA A 35 3.42 47.99 13.97
C ALA A 35 2.95 48.64 12.69
N GLU A 36 3.65 48.44 11.57
CA GLU A 36 3.30 48.98 10.25
C GLU A 36 1.97 48.39 9.74
N MET A 37 1.77 47.08 9.88
CA MET A 37 0.54 46.40 9.50
C MET A 37 -0.64 46.89 10.31
N VAL A 38 -0.46 47.02 11.64
CA VAL A 38 -1.51 47.55 12.54
C VAL A 38 -1.90 48.98 12.14
N ALA A 39 -0.90 49.85 11.96
CA ALA A 39 -1.17 51.25 11.55
C ALA A 39 -1.89 51.31 10.19
N GLN A 40 -1.52 50.49 9.22
CA GLN A 40 -2.16 50.46 7.92
C GLN A 40 -3.61 49.95 8.00
N LEU A 41 -3.88 48.87 8.79
CA LEU A 41 -5.23 48.38 9.01
C LEU A 41 -6.14 49.41 9.69
N GLN A 42 -5.62 50.16 10.67
CA GLN A 42 -6.34 51.27 11.31
C GLN A 42 -6.70 52.36 10.31
N LYS A 43 -5.71 52.73 9.47
CA LYS A 43 -5.93 53.72 8.39
C LYS A 43 -6.98 53.26 7.39
N ASP A 44 -7.08 51.99 7.12
CA ASP A 44 -8.06 51.37 6.24
C ASP A 44 -9.43 51.16 6.93
N GLY A 45 -9.61 51.63 8.17
CA GLY A 45 -10.86 51.57 8.91
C GLY A 45 -11.17 50.24 9.58
N VAL A 46 -10.20 49.34 9.70
CA VAL A 46 -10.38 48.05 10.42
C VAL A 46 -10.31 48.33 11.92
N THR A 47 -11.41 48.13 12.62
CA THR A 47 -11.54 48.47 14.07
C THR A 47 -11.17 47.30 14.98
N SER A 48 -11.40 46.04 14.56
CA SER A 48 -11.07 44.86 15.33
C SER A 48 -10.62 43.71 14.44
N LEU A 49 -9.91 42.77 15.05
CA LEU A 49 -9.37 41.56 14.40
C LEU A 49 -9.44 40.35 15.34
N ILE A 50 -9.81 39.22 14.81
CA ILE A 50 -9.67 38.00 15.56
C ILE A 50 -8.18 37.55 15.49
N CYS A 51 -7.51 37.57 16.65
CA CYS A 51 -6.12 37.23 16.79
C CYS A 51 -5.88 36.14 17.84
N ALA A 52 -4.78 35.44 17.64
CA ALA A 52 -4.24 34.50 18.60
C ALA A 52 -3.21 35.22 19.48
N LYS A 53 -3.47 35.29 20.79
CA LYS A 53 -2.56 35.84 21.79
C LYS A 53 -1.85 34.68 22.49
N PRO A 54 -0.49 34.63 22.50
CA PRO A 54 0.19 33.66 23.33
C PRO A 54 -0.06 33.91 24.80
N GLU A 55 -0.12 32.83 25.59
CA GLU A 55 -0.09 32.87 27.06
C GLU A 55 1.35 32.64 27.56
N ASP A 56 1.58 32.91 28.85
CA ASP A 56 2.91 32.72 29.41
C ASP A 56 3.35 31.25 29.27
N GLY A 57 4.55 31.06 28.72
CA GLY A 57 5.08 29.72 28.43
C GLY A 57 4.64 29.13 27.10
N ASP A 58 3.91 29.88 26.25
CA ASP A 58 3.59 29.45 24.90
C ASP A 58 4.76 29.76 23.93
N ILE A 59 4.97 28.87 22.97
CA ILE A 59 5.92 29.04 21.87
C ILE A 59 5.21 28.96 20.53
N HIS A 60 5.76 29.65 19.53
CA HIS A 60 5.21 29.69 18.16
C HIS A 60 5.25 28.32 17.46
N GLU A 61 4.22 27.99 16.69
CA GLU A 61 4.03 26.70 16.02
C GLU A 61 5.27 26.22 15.23
N ASP A 62 5.96 27.13 14.49
CA ASP A 62 7.11 26.77 13.67
C ASP A 62 8.36 26.46 14.55
N VAL A 63 8.50 27.14 15.70
CA VAL A 63 9.57 26.88 16.66
C VAL A 63 9.36 25.51 17.29
N ALA A 64 8.14 25.23 17.77
CA ALA A 64 7.75 23.95 18.34
C ALA A 64 7.94 22.80 17.34
N ALA A 65 7.42 22.95 16.10
CA ALA A 65 7.55 21.95 15.06
C ALA A 65 9.03 21.65 14.72
N LYS A 66 9.87 22.66 14.65
CA LYS A 66 11.31 22.49 14.41
C LYS A 66 12.01 21.76 15.56
N ARG A 67 11.68 22.06 16.81
CA ARG A 67 12.25 21.38 18.00
C ARG A 67 11.88 19.91 17.98
N LEU A 68 10.59 19.59 17.86
CA LEU A 68 10.12 18.21 17.83
C LEU A 68 10.65 17.43 16.62
N ALA A 69 10.71 18.05 15.43
CA ALA A 69 11.29 17.37 14.27
C ALA A 69 12.73 16.92 14.52
N ARG A 70 13.51 17.70 15.23
CA ARG A 70 14.90 17.33 15.62
C ARG A 70 14.94 16.22 16.67
N ALA A 71 14.06 16.28 17.66
CA ALA A 71 13.98 15.26 18.71
C ALA A 71 13.48 13.90 18.21
N LEU A 72 12.57 13.91 17.23
CA LEU A 72 11.88 12.70 16.74
C LEU A 72 12.56 12.06 15.53
N SER A 73 13.41 12.77 14.78
CA SER A 73 13.96 12.30 13.52
C SER A 73 15.31 11.62 13.72
N PRO A 74 15.49 10.36 13.28
CA PRO A 74 16.80 9.73 13.23
C PRO A 74 17.68 10.39 12.15
N ALA A 75 19.00 10.23 12.26
CA ALA A 75 19.96 10.80 11.32
C ALA A 75 19.83 10.27 9.87
N THR A 76 19.10 9.18 9.69
CA THR A 76 18.86 8.51 8.40
C THR A 76 17.75 9.13 7.55
N VAL A 77 17.14 10.23 8.02
CA VAL A 77 16.07 10.96 7.30
C VAL A 77 16.38 12.46 7.25
N ALA A 78 15.74 13.16 6.34
CA ALA A 78 15.73 14.62 6.26
C ALA A 78 14.37 15.18 6.64
N PHE A 79 14.33 16.43 7.11
CA PHE A 79 13.08 17.12 7.37
C PHE A 79 13.04 18.51 6.72
N THR A 80 11.86 18.92 6.28
CA THR A 80 11.65 20.21 5.64
C THR A 80 11.78 21.34 6.65
N ARG A 81 11.96 22.56 6.15
CA ARG A 81 11.80 23.76 6.99
C ARG A 81 10.39 23.76 7.58
N ALA A 82 10.29 24.13 8.86
CA ALA A 82 9.01 24.36 9.51
C ALA A 82 8.28 25.53 8.85
N ALA A 83 7.01 25.34 8.52
CA ALA A 83 6.15 26.35 7.96
C ALA A 83 4.70 26.07 8.36
N THR A 84 4.02 27.07 8.91
CA THR A 84 2.65 26.96 9.45
C THR A 84 2.50 25.75 10.41
N GLY A 85 3.47 25.59 11.31
CA GLY A 85 3.51 24.51 12.29
C GLY A 85 3.75 23.12 11.74
N ARG A 86 4.09 22.96 10.46
CA ARG A 86 4.30 21.66 9.82
C ARG A 86 5.75 21.41 9.47
N VAL A 87 6.19 20.19 9.72
CA VAL A 87 7.43 19.62 9.22
C VAL A 87 7.14 18.27 8.60
N ASN A 88 7.59 18.06 7.36
CA ASN A 88 7.54 16.76 6.70
C ASN A 88 8.91 16.09 6.81
N ILE A 89 8.91 14.81 7.14
CA ILE A 89 10.09 13.98 7.28
C ILE A 89 10.17 13.05 6.06
N ARG A 90 11.32 13.05 5.40
CA ARG A 90 11.56 12.33 4.15
C ARG A 90 12.75 11.40 4.25
N THR A 91 12.68 10.30 3.56
CA THR A 91 13.78 9.32 3.45
C THR A 91 14.94 9.90 2.64
N LEU A 92 16.18 9.56 3.03
CA LEU A 92 17.40 9.90 2.28
C LEU A 92 17.81 8.82 1.26
N GLN A 93 17.23 7.62 1.40
CA GLN A 93 17.49 6.48 0.55
C GLN A 93 16.33 5.48 0.65
N ARG A 94 16.36 4.44 -0.18
CA ARG A 94 15.35 3.39 -0.13
C ARG A 94 15.52 2.51 1.11
N GLY A 95 14.41 2.20 1.80
CA GLY A 95 14.45 1.41 3.02
C GLY A 95 13.09 1.23 3.70
N ILE A 96 13.11 0.69 4.90
CA ILE A 96 11.94 0.33 5.69
C ILE A 96 11.86 1.22 6.93
N ILE A 97 10.68 1.75 7.21
CA ILE A 97 10.39 2.47 8.46
C ILE A 97 9.89 1.49 9.53
N ARG A 98 10.38 1.68 10.76
CA ARG A 98 9.94 0.93 11.94
C ARG A 98 9.70 1.84 13.13
N TYR A 99 8.69 1.53 13.92
CA TYR A 99 8.35 2.28 15.15
C TYR A 99 7.53 1.42 16.12
N ASP A 100 7.58 1.79 17.41
CA ASP A 100 6.67 1.25 18.41
C ASP A 100 5.34 2.01 18.36
N ARG A 101 4.27 1.30 18.04
CA ARG A 101 2.90 1.88 17.96
C ARG A 101 2.42 2.44 19.28
N VAL A 102 2.81 1.83 20.41
CA VAL A 102 2.44 2.29 21.74
C VAL A 102 3.09 3.64 22.03
N LEU A 103 4.37 3.76 21.69
CA LEU A 103 5.14 4.98 21.88
C LEU A 103 4.62 6.14 21.01
N ILE A 104 4.26 5.87 19.75
CA ILE A 104 3.65 6.87 18.86
C ILE A 104 2.26 7.30 19.39
N ARG A 105 1.48 6.36 19.91
CA ARG A 105 0.21 6.70 20.57
C ARG A 105 0.44 7.60 21.77
N GLN A 106 1.37 7.27 22.67
CA GLN A 106 1.70 8.08 23.85
C GLN A 106 2.09 9.50 23.46
N LEU A 107 2.88 9.69 22.40
CA LEU A 107 3.23 11.01 21.86
C LEU A 107 1.97 11.82 21.52
N ASN A 108 1.07 11.24 20.75
CA ASN A 108 -0.14 11.91 20.26
C ASN A 108 -1.20 12.12 21.37
N GLU A 109 -1.04 11.47 22.53
CA GLU A 109 -1.90 11.64 23.72
C GLU A 109 -1.39 12.73 24.68
N ILE A 110 -0.17 13.25 24.52
CA ILE A 110 0.40 14.28 25.38
C ILE A 110 -0.39 15.59 25.28
N ASP A 111 -0.69 16.04 24.08
CA ASP A 111 -1.41 17.28 23.82
C ASP A 111 -2.07 17.21 22.44
N GLU A 112 -3.37 17.53 22.36
CA GLU A 112 -4.14 17.57 21.11
C GLU A 112 -3.62 18.59 20.10
N ALA A 113 -2.85 19.57 20.57
CA ALA A 113 -2.16 20.56 19.75
C ALA A 113 -1.02 19.96 18.90
N ILE A 114 -0.55 18.76 19.24
CA ILE A 114 0.61 18.09 18.62
C ILE A 114 0.13 16.85 17.90
N THR A 115 0.39 16.75 16.59
CA THR A 115 0.09 15.55 15.81
C THR A 115 1.33 15.04 15.10
N PHE A 116 1.61 13.75 15.25
CA PHE A 116 2.70 13.06 14.57
C PHE A 116 2.15 11.82 13.86
N ALA A 117 2.18 11.83 12.55
CA ALA A 117 1.69 10.75 11.71
C ALA A 117 2.82 10.13 10.89
N LEU A 118 2.84 8.81 10.82
CA LEU A 118 3.82 8.03 10.05
C LEU A 118 3.08 7.17 9.02
N VAL A 119 3.81 6.75 7.97
CA VAL A 119 3.38 5.67 7.09
C VAL A 119 3.29 4.35 7.87
N GLN A 120 2.79 3.28 7.25
CA GLN A 120 2.64 2.00 7.94
C GLN A 120 3.98 1.42 8.42
N HIS A 121 3.94 0.75 9.58
CA HIS A 121 5.08 0.00 10.11
C HIS A 121 5.54 -1.07 9.10
N ASN A 122 6.85 -1.20 8.91
CA ASN A 122 7.50 -2.06 7.92
C ASN A 122 7.18 -1.68 6.45
N GLN A 123 6.67 -0.48 6.19
CA GLN A 123 6.48 -0.02 4.81
C GLN A 123 7.82 0.27 4.14
N LEU A 124 8.01 -0.28 2.93
CA LEU A 124 9.12 0.08 2.06
C LEU A 124 8.87 1.45 1.45
N LEU A 125 9.85 2.31 1.54
CA LEU A 125 9.85 3.67 0.97
C LEU A 125 11.04 3.84 0.05
N ASP A 126 10.81 4.56 -1.05
CA ASP A 126 11.89 5.00 -1.94
C ASP A 126 12.57 6.28 -1.41
N GLU A 127 13.67 6.67 -2.03
CA GLU A 127 14.35 7.93 -1.72
C GLU A 127 13.40 9.13 -1.88
N SER A 128 13.55 10.11 -1.01
CA SER A 128 12.75 11.34 -0.99
C SER A 128 11.24 11.16 -0.74
N GLN A 129 10.79 9.97 -0.41
CA GLN A 129 9.40 9.74 0.00
C GLN A 129 9.12 10.27 1.40
N MET A 130 7.87 10.65 1.64
CA MET A 130 7.43 11.13 2.95
C MET A 130 7.23 9.94 3.89
N ALA A 131 8.04 9.89 4.96
CA ALA A 131 7.98 8.87 6.00
C ALA A 131 7.06 9.25 7.16
N ALA A 132 7.06 10.56 7.51
CA ALA A 132 6.26 11.09 8.60
C ALA A 132 5.93 12.58 8.38
N THR A 133 4.93 13.07 9.09
CA THR A 133 4.62 14.48 9.18
C THR A 133 4.29 14.85 10.62
N LEU A 134 4.88 15.95 11.06
CA LEU A 134 4.59 16.59 12.35
C LEU A 134 3.81 17.87 12.09
N LYS A 135 2.76 18.11 12.86
CA LYS A 135 1.97 19.35 12.79
C LYS A 135 1.62 19.84 14.19
N ILE A 136 1.91 21.09 14.44
CA ILE A 136 1.38 21.85 15.59
C ILE A 136 0.11 22.54 15.08
N ILE A 137 -1.01 22.23 15.70
CA ILE A 137 -2.35 22.66 15.22
C ILE A 137 -2.58 24.16 15.43
N PRO A 138 -2.41 24.72 16.65
CA PRO A 138 -2.59 26.13 16.93
C PRO A 138 -1.35 26.96 16.57
N PHE A 139 -1.48 28.28 16.50
CA PHE A 139 -0.36 29.18 16.23
C PHE A 139 0.68 29.21 17.36
N PHE A 140 0.24 28.94 18.58
CA PHE A 140 1.09 28.86 19.77
C PHE A 140 0.68 27.61 20.57
N VAL A 141 1.66 26.94 21.15
CA VAL A 141 1.50 25.75 21.98
C VAL A 141 2.31 25.89 23.26
N ALA A 142 1.82 25.32 24.35
CA ALA A 142 2.53 25.34 25.62
C ALA A 142 3.91 24.66 25.48
N GLU A 143 4.96 25.34 25.90
CA GLU A 143 6.32 24.78 25.87
C GLU A 143 6.45 23.53 26.74
N SER A 144 5.68 23.44 27.81
CA SER A 144 5.60 22.25 28.66
C SER A 144 5.20 21.00 27.91
N SER A 145 4.25 21.09 26.94
CA SER A 145 3.85 19.98 26.10
C SER A 145 4.99 19.53 25.17
N ILE A 146 5.76 20.48 24.64
CA ILE A 146 6.94 20.18 23.81
C ILE A 146 8.01 19.45 24.63
N ILE A 147 8.29 19.96 25.84
CA ILE A 147 9.24 19.32 26.77
C ILE A 147 8.78 17.92 27.15
N ALA A 148 7.46 17.71 27.36
CA ALA A 148 6.93 16.39 27.68
C ALA A 148 7.16 15.39 26.51
N VAL A 149 6.97 15.81 25.25
CA VAL A 149 7.30 14.99 24.09
C VAL A 149 8.81 14.73 24.02
N GLU A 150 9.64 15.76 24.18
CA GLU A 150 11.11 15.60 24.14
C GLU A 150 11.56 14.59 25.22
N ASN A 151 11.05 14.67 26.42
CA ASN A 151 11.35 13.75 27.52
C ASN A 151 10.93 12.30 27.24
N LEU A 152 9.84 12.09 26.52
CA LEU A 152 9.40 10.75 26.12
C LEU A 152 10.44 10.06 25.22
N PHE A 153 11.27 10.84 24.51
CA PHE A 153 12.25 10.35 23.53
C PHE A 153 13.73 10.57 23.93
N VAL A 154 14.03 10.95 25.18
CA VAL A 154 15.42 11.14 25.64
C VAL A 154 16.28 9.89 25.45
N GLU A 155 15.72 8.70 25.77
CA GLU A 155 16.40 7.40 25.65
C GLU A 155 15.76 6.48 24.61
N ARG A 156 14.87 6.99 23.78
CA ARG A 156 14.08 6.22 22.82
C ARG A 156 14.06 6.94 21.48
N THR A 157 13.89 6.20 20.40
CA THR A 157 13.65 6.78 19.09
C THR A 157 12.18 6.68 18.71
N ALA A 158 11.60 7.73 18.15
CA ALA A 158 10.23 7.73 17.69
C ALA A 158 10.02 6.69 16.59
N PHE A 159 10.97 6.61 15.70
CA PHE A 159 11.02 5.61 14.64
C PHE A 159 12.48 5.39 14.20
N SER A 160 12.74 4.27 13.56
CA SER A 160 13.98 3.97 12.87
C SER A 160 13.73 3.81 11.36
N PHE A 161 14.74 4.09 10.56
CA PHE A 161 14.71 3.86 9.13
C PHE A 161 15.90 2.98 8.74
N HIS A 162 15.60 1.83 8.15
CA HIS A 162 16.56 0.79 7.79
C HIS A 162 16.70 0.74 6.27
N SER A 163 17.87 1.13 5.78
CA SER A 163 18.16 1.10 4.34
C SER A 163 18.31 -0.31 3.84
N LEU A 164 17.86 -0.56 2.61
CA LEU A 164 18.11 -1.85 1.98
C LEU A 164 19.59 -1.95 1.55
N ARG A 165 20.24 -3.04 1.95
CA ARG A 165 21.55 -3.40 1.43
C ARG A 165 21.41 -4.20 0.13
N GLN A 166 22.40 -4.13 -0.72
CA GLN A 166 22.51 -4.99 -1.89
C GLN A 166 23.08 -6.34 -1.47
N CYS A 167 22.50 -7.43 -1.97
CA CYS A 167 22.94 -8.78 -1.67
C CYS A 167 23.00 -9.65 -2.92
N ASN A 168 23.85 -10.66 -2.85
CA ASN A 168 23.95 -11.71 -3.84
C ASN A 168 23.03 -12.87 -3.44
N PHE A 169 22.17 -13.31 -4.34
CA PHE A 169 21.24 -14.40 -4.13
C PHE A 169 21.60 -15.63 -4.93
N GLY A 170 21.40 -16.81 -4.34
CA GLY A 170 21.33 -18.09 -5.02
C GLY A 170 19.86 -18.54 -5.16
N LEU A 171 19.51 -19.13 -6.29
CA LEU A 171 18.20 -19.76 -6.52
C LEU A 171 18.38 -21.26 -6.78
N ILE A 172 17.81 -22.08 -5.92
CA ILE A 172 17.74 -23.53 -6.10
C ILE A 172 16.30 -23.89 -6.42
N GLN A 173 16.08 -24.52 -7.56
CA GLN A 173 14.78 -25.01 -7.99
C GLN A 173 14.78 -26.53 -8.02
N THR A 174 13.85 -27.19 -7.34
CA THR A 174 13.80 -28.65 -7.35
C THR A 174 12.77 -29.15 -8.35
N ARG A 175 13.10 -30.23 -9.04
CA ARG A 175 12.34 -30.85 -10.13
C ARG A 175 11.68 -32.15 -9.68
N LEU A 176 10.39 -32.26 -9.94
CA LEU A 176 9.64 -33.52 -9.92
C LEU A 176 9.46 -34.07 -11.34
N ALA A 177 9.21 -35.37 -11.46
CA ALA A 177 8.93 -36.01 -12.75
C ALA A 177 7.77 -35.32 -13.47
N GLY A 178 7.93 -35.09 -14.78
CA GLY A 178 6.89 -34.47 -15.63
C GLY A 178 6.85 -32.94 -15.63
N GLN A 179 7.64 -32.27 -14.80
CA GLN A 179 7.71 -30.80 -14.83
C GLN A 179 8.51 -30.29 -16.04
N LYS A 180 7.95 -29.29 -16.73
CA LYS A 180 8.52 -28.72 -17.98
C LYS A 180 9.58 -27.67 -17.67
N ASP A 181 10.64 -27.56 -18.50
CA ASP A 181 11.72 -26.58 -18.37
C ASP A 181 11.23 -25.12 -18.34
N ARG A 182 10.15 -24.81 -19.07
CA ARG A 182 9.52 -23.49 -19.09
C ARG A 182 9.13 -23.00 -17.67
N LEU A 183 8.76 -23.91 -16.76
CA LEU A 183 8.41 -23.55 -15.39
C LEU A 183 9.62 -22.95 -14.66
N PHE A 184 10.79 -23.58 -14.80
CA PHE A 184 12.02 -23.17 -14.11
C PHE A 184 12.55 -21.86 -14.66
N SER A 185 12.61 -21.70 -15.98
CA SER A 185 13.04 -20.47 -16.61
C SER A 185 12.11 -19.27 -16.32
N ALA A 186 10.80 -19.51 -16.27
CA ALA A 186 9.83 -18.48 -15.87
C ALA A 186 10.00 -18.07 -14.40
N THR A 187 10.19 -19.04 -13.49
CA THR A 187 10.43 -18.76 -12.06
C THR A 187 11.71 -17.97 -11.86
N GLN A 188 12.81 -18.33 -12.57
CA GLN A 188 14.06 -17.60 -12.49
C GLN A 188 13.89 -16.13 -12.93
N LYS A 189 13.27 -15.89 -14.09
CA LYS A 189 13.01 -14.52 -14.58
C LYS A 189 12.20 -13.67 -13.60
N VAL A 190 11.17 -14.25 -13.00
CA VAL A 190 10.35 -13.54 -11.98
C VAL A 190 11.19 -13.23 -10.76
N THR A 191 12.05 -14.17 -10.32
CA THR A 191 12.93 -13.97 -9.17
C THR A 191 13.98 -12.90 -9.44
N GLU A 192 14.64 -12.95 -10.60
CA GLU A 192 15.59 -11.92 -11.04
C GLU A 192 14.97 -10.53 -11.05
N ALA A 193 13.79 -10.39 -11.65
CA ALA A 193 13.07 -9.10 -11.70
C ALA A 193 12.71 -8.60 -10.29
N ARG A 194 12.28 -9.49 -9.38
CA ARG A 194 11.96 -9.17 -7.99
C ARG A 194 13.19 -8.67 -7.23
N LEU A 195 14.33 -9.36 -7.37
CA LEU A 195 15.57 -8.99 -6.72
C LEU A 195 16.13 -7.67 -7.26
N ALA A 196 16.08 -7.47 -8.59
CA ALA A 196 16.51 -6.23 -9.23
C ALA A 196 15.70 -5.01 -8.74
N GLN A 197 14.38 -5.17 -8.52
CA GLN A 197 13.56 -4.12 -7.92
C GLN A 197 14.01 -3.76 -6.49
N LEU A 198 14.67 -4.66 -5.78
CA LEU A 198 15.22 -4.43 -4.44
C LEU A 198 16.71 -4.03 -4.46
N GLY A 199 17.29 -3.80 -5.64
CA GLY A 199 18.70 -3.44 -5.80
C GLY A 199 19.67 -4.61 -5.61
N SER A 200 19.18 -5.85 -5.60
CA SER A 200 19.94 -7.08 -5.40
C SER A 200 20.01 -7.90 -6.69
N GLN A 201 20.87 -8.92 -6.73
CA GLN A 201 21.09 -9.72 -7.93
C GLN A 201 21.11 -11.21 -7.66
N LEU A 202 20.73 -12.00 -8.66
CA LEU A 202 20.88 -13.43 -8.69
C LEU A 202 22.26 -13.78 -9.29
N VAL A 203 23.15 -14.36 -8.47
CA VAL A 203 24.53 -14.73 -8.88
C VAL A 203 24.67 -16.21 -9.22
N ASP A 204 23.76 -17.04 -8.71
CA ASP A 204 23.77 -18.47 -8.90
C ASP A 204 22.33 -19.00 -9.07
N SER A 205 22.12 -19.89 -10.05
CA SER A 205 20.80 -20.50 -10.31
C SER A 205 20.96 -21.96 -10.70
N ARG A 206 20.29 -22.83 -9.95
CA ARG A 206 20.45 -24.31 -10.04
C ARG A 206 19.10 -25.00 -10.16
N ILE A 207 19.08 -26.10 -10.89
CA ILE A 207 17.93 -27.00 -10.97
C ILE A 207 18.44 -28.40 -10.58
N CYS A 208 17.82 -29.00 -9.57
CA CYS A 208 18.21 -30.33 -9.06
C CYS A 208 17.00 -31.23 -8.82
N ALA A 209 17.25 -32.49 -8.48
CA ALA A 209 16.20 -33.39 -8.05
C ALA A 209 15.53 -32.91 -6.76
N HIS A 210 14.24 -33.20 -6.59
CA HIS A 210 13.51 -32.93 -5.35
C HIS A 210 13.82 -34.00 -4.30
N ASP A 211 15.05 -33.96 -3.80
CA ASP A 211 15.63 -34.86 -2.82
C ASP A 211 16.45 -34.09 -1.81
N ARG A 212 16.26 -34.36 -0.52
CA ARG A 212 16.87 -33.60 0.59
C ARG A 212 18.39 -33.61 0.56
N THR A 213 19.01 -34.74 0.15
CA THR A 213 20.47 -34.89 0.11
C THR A 213 21.07 -34.05 -1.02
N VAL A 214 20.42 -34.08 -2.19
CA VAL A 214 20.80 -33.26 -3.35
C VAL A 214 20.65 -31.79 -3.05
N VAL A 215 19.49 -31.36 -2.52
CA VAL A 215 19.21 -29.95 -2.20
C VAL A 215 20.19 -29.43 -1.13
N ALA A 216 20.54 -30.26 -0.11
CA ALA A 216 21.54 -29.89 0.90
C ALA A 216 22.92 -29.62 0.27
N ALA A 217 23.32 -30.46 -0.70
CA ALA A 217 24.59 -30.27 -1.42
C ALA A 217 24.55 -28.98 -2.27
N GLU A 218 23.43 -28.69 -2.97
CA GLU A 218 23.26 -27.50 -3.77
C GLU A 218 23.26 -26.21 -2.93
N MET A 219 22.72 -26.25 -1.70
CA MET A 219 22.78 -25.09 -0.76
C MET A 219 24.25 -24.73 -0.45
N ARG A 220 25.09 -25.73 -0.15
CA ARG A 220 26.52 -25.49 0.11
C ARG A 220 27.25 -24.95 -1.12
N GLN A 221 26.91 -25.46 -2.31
CA GLN A 221 27.51 -24.99 -3.56
C GLN A 221 27.07 -23.57 -3.90
N ALA A 222 25.81 -23.17 -3.61
CA ALA A 222 25.34 -21.81 -3.78
C ALA A 222 26.12 -20.82 -2.90
N VAL A 223 26.40 -21.19 -1.64
CA VAL A 223 27.28 -20.38 -0.77
C VAL A 223 28.69 -20.27 -1.36
N ALA A 224 29.27 -21.38 -1.81
CA ALA A 224 30.60 -21.38 -2.46
C ALA A 224 30.64 -20.54 -3.74
N ALA A 225 29.50 -20.38 -4.44
CA ALA A 225 29.33 -19.50 -5.61
C ALA A 225 29.13 -18.02 -5.21
N GLY A 226 29.14 -17.67 -3.94
CA GLY A 226 29.05 -16.29 -3.45
C GLY A 226 27.63 -15.83 -3.10
N ALA A 227 26.65 -16.74 -2.98
CA ALA A 227 25.33 -16.39 -2.52
C ALA A 227 25.34 -16.05 -1.01
N GLU A 228 24.85 -14.89 -0.65
CA GLU A 228 24.64 -14.46 0.74
C GLU A 228 23.29 -14.94 1.27
N ILE A 229 22.30 -15.02 0.38
CA ILE A 229 20.94 -15.45 0.67
C ILE A 229 20.54 -16.52 -0.35
N ILE A 230 19.97 -17.63 0.12
CA ILE A 230 19.56 -18.73 -0.72
C ILE A 230 18.03 -18.81 -0.78
N LEU A 231 17.49 -18.74 -1.98
CA LEU A 231 16.08 -18.97 -2.27
C LEU A 231 15.90 -20.41 -2.75
N VAL A 232 15.02 -21.18 -2.13
CA VAL A 232 14.75 -22.56 -2.54
C VAL A 232 13.30 -22.71 -2.97
N CYS A 233 13.08 -23.00 -4.25
CA CYS A 233 11.76 -23.18 -4.84
C CYS A 233 11.48 -24.67 -5.04
N GLY A 234 10.62 -25.24 -4.19
CA GLY A 234 10.28 -26.67 -4.20
C GLY A 234 9.48 -27.12 -5.43
N GLY A 235 9.69 -28.33 -5.87
CA GLY A 235 8.81 -29.02 -6.82
C GLY A 235 7.43 -29.30 -6.24
N SER A 236 7.31 -29.44 -4.91
CA SER A 236 6.08 -29.48 -4.11
C SER A 236 6.01 -28.32 -3.14
N ALA A 237 4.82 -28.07 -2.59
CA ALA A 237 4.63 -27.12 -1.50
C ALA A 237 5.26 -27.65 -0.20
N ILE A 238 5.76 -26.73 0.64
CA ILE A 238 6.29 -27.06 1.97
C ILE A 238 5.11 -27.08 2.94
N ILE A 239 4.71 -28.24 3.43
CA ILE A 239 3.55 -28.43 4.32
C ILE A 239 3.91 -28.99 5.68
N ASP A 240 5.12 -29.55 5.83
CA ASP A 240 5.61 -30.14 7.07
C ASP A 240 7.13 -29.94 7.23
N ARG A 241 7.62 -29.97 8.48
CA ARG A 241 9.06 -29.90 8.78
C ARG A 241 9.84 -31.14 8.32
N GLN A 242 9.16 -32.23 8.03
CA GLN A 242 9.75 -33.45 7.49
C GLN A 242 9.81 -33.46 5.96
N ASP A 243 9.27 -32.45 5.29
CA ASP A 243 9.37 -32.31 3.83
C ASP A 243 10.82 -32.19 3.36
N GLU A 244 11.03 -32.37 2.06
CA GLU A 244 12.38 -32.42 1.46
C GLU A 244 13.19 -31.13 1.69
N LEU A 245 12.58 -29.95 1.59
CA LEU A 245 13.33 -28.69 1.70
C LEU A 245 13.70 -28.35 3.15
N PRO A 246 12.81 -28.44 4.16
CA PRO A 246 13.17 -28.30 5.56
C PRO A 246 14.27 -29.29 5.99
N GLN A 247 14.15 -30.57 5.60
CA GLN A 247 15.12 -31.58 5.92
C GLN A 247 16.46 -31.36 5.20
N ALA A 248 16.45 -30.84 3.98
CA ALA A 248 17.67 -30.49 3.27
C ALA A 248 18.45 -29.38 4.01
N LEU A 249 17.76 -28.37 4.55
CA LEU A 249 18.40 -27.32 5.34
C LEU A 249 19.07 -27.90 6.59
N VAL A 250 18.39 -28.78 7.32
CA VAL A 250 18.94 -29.48 8.49
C VAL A 250 20.15 -30.34 8.11
N LEU A 251 20.08 -31.11 7.02
CA LEU A 251 21.19 -31.90 6.50
C LEU A 251 22.38 -31.06 6.03
N ALA A 252 22.12 -29.85 5.58
CA ALA A 252 23.16 -28.88 5.22
C ALA A 252 23.88 -28.30 6.45
N GLY A 253 23.38 -28.54 7.67
CA GLY A 253 23.90 -28.02 8.93
C GLY A 253 23.21 -26.70 9.34
N GLY A 254 22.04 -26.41 8.77
CA GLY A 254 21.25 -25.22 9.07
C GLY A 254 20.13 -25.46 10.07
N GLU A 255 19.46 -24.37 10.43
CA GLU A 255 18.33 -24.35 11.36
C GLU A 255 17.11 -23.65 10.74
N ILE A 256 15.90 -24.12 11.10
CA ILE A 256 14.64 -23.54 10.66
C ILE A 256 14.15 -22.57 11.73
N ASP A 257 14.25 -21.28 11.46
CA ASP A 257 13.78 -20.21 12.35
C ASP A 257 12.26 -20.12 12.35
N GLN A 258 11.62 -20.20 11.17
CA GLN A 258 10.18 -20.07 11.01
C GLN A 258 9.66 -21.02 9.93
N PHE A 259 8.54 -21.67 10.23
CA PHE A 259 7.79 -22.51 9.32
C PHE A 259 6.37 -21.99 9.20
N GLY A 260 5.99 -21.60 7.98
CA GLY A 260 4.75 -20.90 7.71
C GLY A 260 4.80 -19.41 8.03
N LEU A 261 4.04 -18.60 7.28
CA LEU A 261 3.93 -17.17 7.44
C LEU A 261 2.45 -16.78 7.44
N ALA A 262 2.04 -15.88 8.34
CA ALA A 262 0.67 -15.40 8.43
C ALA A 262 0.38 -14.32 7.37
N VAL A 263 0.78 -14.56 6.12
CA VAL A 263 0.59 -13.67 4.96
C VAL A 263 0.05 -14.48 3.80
N ASP A 264 -1.00 -14.01 3.16
CA ASP A 264 -1.64 -14.69 2.05
C ASP A 264 -1.92 -13.75 0.87
N PRO A 265 -1.34 -14.03 -0.33
CA PRO A 265 -0.47 -15.19 -0.67
C PRO A 265 0.89 -15.18 0.01
N GLY A 266 1.41 -16.37 0.39
CA GLY A 266 2.75 -16.49 0.96
C GLY A 266 2.86 -17.39 2.17
N ASN A 267 1.76 -17.98 2.64
CA ASN A 267 1.69 -18.72 3.91
C ASN A 267 2.54 -19.97 3.99
N LEU A 268 2.87 -20.62 2.88
CA LEU A 268 3.76 -21.81 2.84
C LEU A 268 5.25 -21.43 2.66
N LEU A 269 5.68 -20.36 3.30
CA LEU A 269 7.05 -19.89 3.29
C LEU A 269 7.81 -20.46 4.50
N MET A 270 9.07 -20.82 4.30
CA MET A 270 10.01 -21.20 5.36
C MET A 270 11.16 -20.20 5.42
N VAL A 271 11.58 -19.84 6.63
CA VAL A 271 12.80 -19.08 6.88
C VAL A 271 13.72 -19.91 7.75
N GLY A 272 14.99 -19.92 7.40
CA GLY A 272 16.02 -20.56 8.19
C GLY A 272 17.39 -19.95 7.91
N LYS A 273 18.40 -20.52 8.53
CA LYS A 273 19.79 -20.12 8.42
C LYS A 273 20.67 -21.32 8.16
N LEU A 274 21.61 -21.14 7.27
CA LEU A 274 22.74 -22.04 7.10
C LEU A 274 23.93 -21.42 7.81
N GLY A 275 24.40 -22.07 8.88
CA GLY A 275 25.44 -21.54 9.78
C GLY A 275 26.71 -22.40 9.78
N ASN A 276 27.55 -22.18 10.80
CA ASN A 276 28.82 -22.84 11.06
C ASN A 276 29.98 -22.41 10.15
N ASP A 277 30.77 -23.34 9.64
CA ASP A 277 31.98 -23.09 8.84
C ASP A 277 31.71 -22.31 7.53
N LEU A 278 30.45 -22.21 7.09
CA LEU A 278 30.01 -21.52 5.87
C LEU A 278 29.64 -20.05 6.09
N GLY A 279 29.61 -19.55 7.34
CA GLY A 279 29.07 -18.23 7.67
C GLY A 279 27.59 -18.28 8.05
N ASN A 280 26.93 -17.12 8.10
CA ASN A 280 25.52 -17.00 8.48
C ASN A 280 24.68 -16.58 7.26
N HIS A 281 24.16 -17.55 6.53
CA HIS A 281 23.37 -17.34 5.30
C HIS A 281 21.88 -17.56 5.56
N HIS A 282 21.03 -16.62 5.17
CA HIS A 282 19.59 -16.87 5.18
C HIS A 282 19.19 -17.84 4.07
N VAL A 283 18.34 -18.81 4.43
CA VAL A 283 17.70 -19.74 3.51
C VAL A 283 16.20 -19.55 3.57
N ILE A 284 15.60 -19.21 2.43
CA ILE A 284 14.17 -18.96 2.33
C ILE A 284 13.55 -20.00 1.40
N GLY A 285 12.69 -20.86 1.95
CA GLY A 285 11.84 -21.76 1.19
C GLY A 285 10.69 -20.97 0.58
N MET A 286 10.69 -20.85 -0.74
CA MET A 286 9.73 -20.04 -1.47
C MET A 286 8.36 -20.72 -1.54
N PRO A 287 7.26 -20.01 -1.24
CA PRO A 287 5.91 -20.55 -1.47
C PRO A 287 5.61 -20.60 -2.99
N GLY A 288 4.73 -21.51 -3.39
CA GLY A 288 4.38 -21.69 -4.81
C GLY A 288 3.89 -20.43 -5.52
N CYS A 289 3.19 -19.53 -4.81
CA CYS A 289 2.73 -18.23 -5.31
C CYS A 289 3.87 -17.27 -5.66
N ALA A 290 5.07 -17.45 -5.12
CA ALA A 290 6.24 -16.63 -5.44
C ALA A 290 6.77 -16.81 -6.88
N ARG A 291 6.30 -17.83 -7.59
CA ARG A 291 6.52 -18.00 -9.04
C ARG A 291 5.80 -16.93 -9.88
N SER A 292 4.82 -16.23 -9.29
CA SER A 292 4.12 -15.10 -9.89
C SER A 292 4.83 -13.79 -9.54
N PRO A 293 4.81 -12.76 -10.43
CA PRO A 293 5.33 -11.43 -10.13
C PRO A 293 4.46 -10.64 -9.14
N LYS A 294 3.29 -11.16 -8.75
CA LYS A 294 2.38 -10.47 -7.81
C LYS A 294 2.97 -10.46 -6.41
N LEU A 295 2.61 -9.40 -5.66
CA LEU A 295 3.00 -9.23 -4.25
C LEU A 295 2.55 -10.44 -3.41
N ASN A 296 3.46 -10.92 -2.57
CA ASN A 296 3.21 -12.04 -1.66
C ASN A 296 4.15 -11.97 -0.44
N GLY A 297 4.01 -12.89 0.51
CA GLY A 297 4.80 -12.90 1.74
C GLY A 297 6.31 -12.96 1.54
N LEU A 298 6.80 -13.53 0.43
CA LEU A 298 8.24 -13.52 0.12
C LEU A 298 8.76 -12.09 -0.05
N ASP A 299 8.01 -11.20 -0.69
CA ASP A 299 8.43 -9.82 -0.92
C ASP A 299 8.68 -9.09 0.41
N TRP A 300 7.82 -9.29 1.40
CA TRP A 300 7.97 -8.70 2.73
C TRP A 300 9.16 -9.28 3.49
N VAL A 301 9.35 -10.61 3.43
CA VAL A 301 10.51 -11.26 4.08
C VAL A 301 11.82 -10.79 3.44
N LEU A 302 11.90 -10.67 2.12
CA LEU A 302 13.07 -10.14 1.41
C LEU A 302 13.39 -8.71 1.85
N GLN A 303 12.38 -7.86 1.97
CA GLN A 303 12.56 -6.48 2.43
C GLN A 303 13.16 -6.43 3.84
N LEU A 304 12.68 -7.25 4.78
CA LEU A 304 13.23 -7.31 6.14
C LEU A 304 14.69 -7.80 6.15
N VAL A 305 14.98 -8.89 5.42
CA VAL A 305 16.35 -9.43 5.34
C VAL A 305 17.31 -8.40 4.76
N LEU A 306 16.93 -7.71 3.69
CA LEU A 306 17.76 -6.70 3.05
C LEU A 306 17.93 -5.43 3.91
N ALA A 307 17.01 -5.18 4.82
CA ALA A 307 17.09 -4.09 5.80
C ALA A 307 17.83 -4.49 7.09
N ASP A 308 18.49 -5.65 7.14
CA ASP A 308 19.14 -6.24 8.30
C ASP A 308 18.23 -6.33 9.55
N ILE A 309 16.95 -6.52 9.32
CA ILE A 309 15.97 -6.72 10.39
C ILE A 309 15.92 -8.20 10.74
N PRO A 310 16.19 -8.57 12.02
CA PRO A 310 16.16 -9.97 12.42
C PRO A 310 14.79 -10.59 12.19
N LEU A 311 14.74 -11.73 11.48
CA LEU A 311 13.53 -12.49 11.22
C LEU A 311 13.11 -13.32 12.44
N ARG A 312 12.82 -12.65 13.56
CA ARG A 312 12.34 -13.30 14.78
C ARG A 312 10.88 -13.72 14.59
N ARG A 313 10.48 -14.78 15.30
CA ARG A 313 9.12 -15.32 15.25
C ARG A 313 8.04 -14.25 15.51
N GLY A 314 8.26 -13.34 16.46
CA GLY A 314 7.35 -12.23 16.74
C GLY A 314 7.20 -11.27 15.55
N GLU A 315 8.31 -10.87 14.94
CA GLU A 315 8.32 -9.99 13.76
C GLU A 315 7.53 -10.59 12.58
N LEU A 316 7.71 -11.89 12.34
CA LEU A 316 7.01 -12.61 11.28
C LEU A 316 5.53 -12.82 11.62
N ALA A 317 5.19 -13.00 12.90
CA ALA A 317 3.81 -13.10 13.34
C ALA A 317 3.05 -11.77 13.23
N ASP A 318 3.72 -10.64 13.48
CA ASP A 318 3.13 -9.30 13.37
C ASP A 318 2.72 -8.94 11.92
N MET A 319 3.30 -9.63 10.93
CA MET A 319 2.86 -9.51 9.52
C MET A 319 1.41 -9.94 9.29
N ALA A 320 0.79 -10.69 10.20
CA ALA A 320 -0.62 -11.08 10.13
C ALA A 320 -1.54 -9.86 10.04
N ALA A 321 -1.19 -8.77 10.72
CA ALA A 321 -1.93 -7.51 10.63
C ALA A 321 -1.66 -6.81 9.28
N GLY A 322 -2.54 -7.00 8.32
CA GLY A 322 -2.39 -6.58 6.93
C GLY A 322 -1.87 -7.68 6.00
N GLY A 323 -1.66 -8.89 6.52
CA GLY A 323 -1.12 -10.04 5.77
C GLY A 323 -2.07 -10.66 4.75
N LEU A 324 -3.34 -10.30 4.73
CA LEU A 324 -4.26 -10.66 3.64
C LEU A 324 -4.06 -9.67 2.48
N LEU A 325 -3.12 -10.00 1.58
CA LEU A 325 -2.69 -9.09 0.51
C LEU A 325 -3.64 -9.08 -0.68
N MET A 326 -4.35 -10.17 -0.90
CA MET A 326 -5.17 -10.34 -2.10
C MET A 326 -6.21 -11.44 -1.90
N GLU A 327 -7.44 -11.17 -2.30
CA GLU A 327 -8.44 -12.21 -2.48
C GLU A 327 -8.21 -12.92 -3.82
N ILE A 328 -8.17 -14.25 -3.82
CA ILE A 328 -7.99 -15.07 -5.01
C ILE A 328 -9.28 -15.83 -5.24
N ALA A 329 -10.05 -15.46 -6.26
CA ALA A 329 -11.34 -16.09 -6.58
C ALA A 329 -11.26 -17.62 -6.82
N SER A 330 -10.10 -18.09 -7.29
CA SER A 330 -9.85 -19.52 -7.52
C SER A 330 -9.33 -20.28 -6.29
N ARG A 331 -9.26 -19.66 -5.11
CA ARG A 331 -8.81 -20.33 -3.89
C ARG A 331 -9.81 -21.45 -3.55
N PRO A 332 -9.35 -22.70 -3.32
CA PRO A 332 -10.28 -23.76 -2.92
C PRO A 332 -10.97 -23.34 -1.63
N MET A 333 -12.29 -23.39 -1.63
CA MET A 333 -13.07 -23.22 -0.40
C MET A 333 -12.57 -24.22 0.63
N PRO A 334 -12.40 -23.82 1.92
CA PRO A 334 -12.09 -24.76 2.98
C PRO A 334 -13.09 -25.93 2.92
N ARG A 335 -12.64 -27.15 3.21
CA ARG A 335 -13.49 -28.36 3.24
C ARG A 335 -14.57 -28.37 4.33
N ALA A 336 -14.81 -27.28 5.03
CA ALA A 336 -16.05 -27.10 5.76
C ALA A 336 -17.15 -27.21 4.73
N LEU A 337 -17.98 -28.30 4.88
CA LEU A 337 -19.21 -28.53 4.18
C LEU A 337 -19.71 -27.24 3.55
N ALA A 338 -20.08 -27.31 2.28
CA ALA A 338 -20.87 -26.28 1.58
C ALA A 338 -22.21 -26.06 2.29
N THR A 339 -22.19 -25.62 3.53
CA THR A 339 -23.22 -24.81 4.13
C THR A 339 -23.01 -23.46 3.48
N SER A 340 -23.59 -23.37 2.30
CA SER A 340 -23.98 -22.14 1.64
C SER A 340 -23.77 -20.90 2.51
N LEU A 341 -22.60 -20.23 2.36
CA LEU A 341 -22.65 -18.80 2.17
C LEU A 341 -23.24 -18.61 0.76
N ASP A 342 -24.46 -19.11 0.59
CA ASP A 342 -25.36 -18.77 -0.50
C ASP A 342 -26.05 -17.45 -0.17
N THR A 343 -25.25 -16.48 0.23
CA THR A 343 -25.51 -15.09 -0.02
C THR A 343 -24.48 -14.63 -1.06
N LYS A 344 -24.43 -15.30 -2.20
CA LYS A 344 -24.43 -14.55 -3.44
C LYS A 344 -25.77 -13.82 -3.43
N ASP A 345 -25.80 -12.64 -2.85
CA ASP A 345 -26.72 -11.61 -3.34
C ASP A 345 -26.50 -11.65 -4.85
N LYS A 346 -27.49 -12.19 -5.55
CA LYS A 346 -27.42 -12.29 -7.01
C LYS A 346 -27.40 -10.86 -7.50
N MET A 347 -26.24 -10.35 -7.81
CA MET A 347 -26.10 -9.00 -8.33
C MET A 347 -26.64 -9.01 -9.75
N ALA A 348 -27.77 -8.36 -9.96
CA ALA A 348 -28.33 -8.15 -11.27
C ALA A 348 -27.53 -7.07 -12.02
N GLY A 349 -27.41 -7.21 -13.32
CA GLY A 349 -26.76 -6.21 -14.17
C GLY A 349 -27.76 -5.58 -15.15
N ILE A 350 -27.63 -4.27 -15.40
CA ILE A 350 -28.35 -3.59 -16.48
C ILE A 350 -27.33 -3.00 -17.45
N LEU A 351 -27.32 -3.49 -18.70
CA LEU A 351 -26.51 -2.98 -19.78
C LEU A 351 -27.36 -2.10 -20.70
N LEU A 352 -27.08 -0.83 -20.79
CA LEU A 352 -27.83 0.11 -21.63
C LEU A 352 -27.29 0.07 -23.07
N ALA A 353 -28.09 -0.46 -24.00
CA ALA A 353 -27.79 -0.64 -25.41
C ALA A 353 -28.79 0.04 -26.36
N ALA A 354 -29.60 0.99 -25.86
CA ALA A 354 -30.66 1.64 -26.60
C ALA A 354 -30.23 2.96 -27.29
N GLY A 355 -28.98 3.41 -27.13
CA GLY A 355 -28.51 4.72 -27.56
C GLY A 355 -28.35 4.88 -29.08
N GLN A 356 -28.68 6.07 -29.62
CA GLN A 356 -28.64 6.43 -31.05
C GLN A 356 -27.25 6.76 -31.60
N SER A 357 -26.17 6.68 -30.82
CA SER A 357 -24.79 6.97 -31.26
C SER A 357 -24.57 8.29 -32.03
N ARG A 358 -25.39 9.34 -31.75
CA ARG A 358 -25.45 10.61 -32.51
C ARG A 358 -24.11 11.27 -32.80
N ARG A 359 -23.07 11.03 -32.00
CA ARG A 359 -21.72 11.61 -32.16
C ARG A 359 -20.87 10.87 -33.22
N MET A 360 -21.30 9.70 -33.66
CA MET A 360 -20.57 8.87 -34.64
C MET A 360 -21.21 8.89 -36.04
N GLY A 361 -22.12 9.83 -36.30
CA GLY A 361 -22.81 9.94 -37.57
C GLY A 361 -23.78 8.78 -37.83
N THR A 362 -23.63 8.08 -38.97
CA THR A 362 -24.52 6.99 -39.37
C THR A 362 -24.17 5.61 -38.81
N VAL A 363 -23.04 5.50 -38.09
CA VAL A 363 -22.56 4.23 -37.56
C VAL A 363 -22.98 4.06 -36.10
N ASN A 364 -23.67 2.94 -35.81
CA ASN A 364 -23.98 2.59 -34.42
C ASN A 364 -22.71 2.11 -33.70
N LYS A 365 -22.25 2.88 -32.71
CA LYS A 365 -21.06 2.60 -31.92
C LYS A 365 -21.07 1.19 -31.29
N LEU A 366 -22.24 0.71 -30.87
CA LEU A 366 -22.39 -0.60 -30.22
C LEU A 366 -22.11 -1.78 -31.16
N LEU A 367 -22.32 -1.56 -32.46
CA LEU A 367 -22.10 -2.56 -33.53
C LEU A 367 -20.70 -2.44 -34.16
N ALA A 368 -19.92 -1.40 -33.82
CA ALA A 368 -18.57 -1.23 -34.33
C ALA A 368 -17.68 -2.42 -33.91
N PRO A 369 -16.95 -3.06 -34.85
CA PRO A 369 -16.12 -4.21 -34.53
C PRO A 369 -14.83 -3.79 -33.81
N ILE A 370 -14.53 -4.47 -32.68
CA ILE A 370 -13.26 -4.41 -31.97
C ILE A 370 -12.72 -5.84 -31.95
N ALA A 371 -11.52 -6.04 -32.48
CA ALA A 371 -10.90 -7.37 -32.61
C ALA A 371 -11.84 -8.42 -33.23
N GLY A 372 -12.64 -8.02 -34.24
CA GLY A 372 -13.54 -8.90 -34.98
C GLY A 372 -14.91 -9.16 -34.34
N LYS A 373 -15.20 -8.59 -33.14
CA LYS A 373 -16.50 -8.71 -32.47
C LYS A 373 -17.14 -7.33 -32.24
N PRO A 374 -18.48 -7.20 -32.27
CA PRO A 374 -19.17 -5.95 -31.91
C PRO A 374 -18.84 -5.48 -30.49
N LEU A 375 -18.70 -4.17 -30.30
CA LEU A 375 -18.41 -3.56 -28.98
C LEU A 375 -19.41 -4.00 -27.89
N ILE A 376 -20.72 -4.08 -28.24
CA ILE A 376 -21.76 -4.50 -27.31
C ILE A 376 -21.56 -5.94 -26.81
N ARG A 377 -21.04 -6.82 -27.67
CA ARG A 377 -20.77 -8.21 -27.30
C ARG A 377 -19.62 -8.31 -26.30
N HIS A 378 -18.55 -7.54 -26.47
CA HIS A 378 -17.46 -7.46 -25.49
C HIS A 378 -17.94 -6.99 -24.12
N ALA A 379 -18.81 -5.96 -24.09
CA ALA A 379 -19.38 -5.47 -22.85
C ALA A 379 -20.27 -6.50 -22.16
N ALA A 380 -21.11 -7.21 -22.91
CA ALA A 380 -21.97 -8.23 -22.36
C ALA A 380 -21.21 -9.47 -21.87
N GLU A 381 -20.22 -9.96 -22.64
CA GLU A 381 -19.34 -11.07 -22.24
C GLU A 381 -18.62 -10.74 -20.91
N ALA A 382 -18.07 -9.53 -20.78
CA ALA A 382 -17.40 -9.10 -19.55
C ALA A 382 -18.34 -9.09 -18.32
N LEU A 383 -19.59 -8.69 -18.49
CA LEU A 383 -20.59 -8.68 -17.41
C LEU A 383 -21.09 -10.09 -17.05
N VAL A 384 -21.19 -10.98 -18.03
CA VAL A 384 -21.47 -12.40 -17.82
C VAL A 384 -20.33 -13.07 -17.05
N ASP A 385 -19.08 -12.80 -17.46
CA ASP A 385 -17.86 -13.37 -16.81
C ASP A 385 -17.73 -12.94 -15.34
N VAL A 386 -18.20 -11.74 -14.99
CA VAL A 386 -18.27 -11.26 -13.59
C VAL A 386 -19.36 -12.00 -12.79
N GLY A 387 -20.26 -12.71 -13.45
CA GLY A 387 -21.30 -13.50 -12.81
C GLY A 387 -22.57 -12.72 -12.45
N LEU A 388 -22.85 -11.60 -13.13
CA LEU A 388 -24.12 -10.88 -12.97
C LEU A 388 -25.30 -11.73 -13.48
N SER A 389 -26.32 -11.92 -12.65
CA SER A 389 -27.51 -12.67 -13.00
C SER A 389 -28.71 -12.22 -12.18
N PRO A 390 -29.84 -11.80 -12.82
CA PRO A 390 -29.99 -11.65 -14.26
C PRO A 390 -29.17 -10.50 -14.86
N LEU A 391 -28.75 -10.63 -16.12
CA LEU A 391 -28.20 -9.54 -16.91
C LEU A 391 -29.23 -9.04 -17.91
N ILE A 392 -29.80 -7.86 -17.62
CA ILE A 392 -30.78 -7.19 -18.48
C ILE A 392 -30.04 -6.32 -19.49
N VAL A 393 -30.32 -6.49 -20.79
CA VAL A 393 -29.80 -5.59 -21.83
C VAL A 393 -30.94 -4.79 -22.40
N VAL A 394 -30.94 -3.48 -22.17
CA VAL A 394 -31.97 -2.57 -22.69
C VAL A 394 -31.61 -2.14 -24.09
N ILE A 395 -32.37 -2.59 -25.08
CA ILE A 395 -32.20 -2.29 -26.51
C ILE A 395 -33.21 -1.23 -26.98
N GLY A 396 -32.93 -0.55 -28.09
CA GLY A 396 -33.80 0.51 -28.64
C GLY A 396 -33.42 0.83 -30.08
N HIS A 397 -32.50 1.74 -30.31
CA HIS A 397 -32.04 2.07 -31.67
C HIS A 397 -31.34 0.86 -32.33
N GLU A 398 -31.79 0.47 -33.55
CA GLU A 398 -31.33 -0.72 -34.27
C GLU A 398 -31.42 -2.01 -33.42
N ALA A 399 -32.51 -2.16 -32.69
CA ALA A 399 -32.73 -3.24 -31.72
C ALA A 399 -32.42 -4.64 -32.26
N ASP A 400 -32.86 -4.95 -33.48
CA ASP A 400 -32.66 -6.27 -34.11
C ASP A 400 -31.18 -6.59 -34.35
N LYS A 401 -30.41 -5.59 -34.78
CA LYS A 401 -28.97 -5.74 -35.02
C LYS A 401 -28.21 -5.93 -33.70
N VAL A 402 -28.59 -5.17 -32.66
CA VAL A 402 -28.01 -5.29 -31.32
C VAL A 402 -28.36 -6.66 -30.69
N ALA A 403 -29.59 -7.09 -30.83
CA ALA A 403 -30.03 -8.41 -30.38
C ALA A 403 -29.23 -9.53 -31.05
N SER A 404 -29.11 -9.49 -32.40
CA SER A 404 -28.31 -10.47 -33.15
C SER A 404 -26.84 -10.50 -32.75
N ALA A 405 -26.25 -9.34 -32.35
CA ALA A 405 -24.86 -9.26 -31.87
C ALA A 405 -24.69 -9.94 -30.51
N LEU A 406 -25.74 -10.11 -29.73
CA LEU A 406 -25.76 -10.74 -28.40
C LEU A 406 -26.25 -12.20 -28.41
N ASP A 407 -26.57 -12.74 -29.57
CA ASP A 407 -27.07 -14.08 -29.70
C ASP A 407 -26.13 -15.13 -29.04
N GLY A 408 -26.76 -16.10 -28.33
CA GLY A 408 -26.03 -17.14 -27.58
C GLY A 408 -25.47 -16.72 -26.22
N LEU A 409 -25.62 -15.46 -25.78
CA LEU A 409 -25.26 -15.03 -24.42
C LEU A 409 -26.45 -15.19 -23.45
N PRO A 410 -26.19 -15.52 -22.16
CA PRO A 410 -27.24 -15.65 -21.13
C PRO A 410 -27.69 -14.27 -20.63
N VAL A 411 -28.31 -13.49 -21.53
CA VAL A 411 -28.80 -12.13 -21.26
C VAL A 411 -30.29 -12.04 -21.54
N GLN A 412 -31.01 -11.20 -20.80
CA GLN A 412 -32.43 -10.91 -21.04
C GLN A 412 -32.52 -9.58 -21.81
N LEU A 413 -33.06 -9.61 -23.02
CA LEU A 413 -33.25 -8.43 -23.85
C LEU A 413 -34.58 -7.74 -23.51
N VAL A 414 -34.53 -6.42 -23.28
CA VAL A 414 -35.75 -5.62 -23.01
C VAL A 414 -35.74 -4.40 -23.94
N PHE A 415 -36.82 -4.23 -24.68
CA PHE A 415 -36.97 -3.12 -25.63
C PHE A 415 -37.49 -1.86 -24.94
N ASN A 416 -36.82 -0.74 -25.15
CA ASN A 416 -37.28 0.59 -24.73
C ASN A 416 -37.88 1.37 -25.92
N PRO A 417 -39.18 1.54 -26.01
CA PRO A 417 -39.79 2.33 -27.09
C PRO A 417 -39.42 3.81 -27.00
N ASP A 418 -39.18 4.30 -25.80
CA ASP A 418 -38.88 5.71 -25.53
C ASP A 418 -37.37 6.03 -25.52
N HIS A 419 -36.54 5.19 -26.12
CA HIS A 419 -35.09 5.34 -26.14
C HIS A 419 -34.59 6.69 -26.69
N ALA A 420 -35.38 7.38 -27.49
CA ALA A 420 -35.08 8.69 -28.03
C ALA A 420 -35.16 9.84 -27.00
N GLN A 421 -35.88 9.64 -25.89
CA GLN A 421 -36.12 10.65 -24.85
C GLN A 421 -34.94 10.82 -23.89
N GLY A 422 -33.94 9.93 -23.94
CA GLY A 422 -32.74 10.02 -23.15
C GLY A 422 -32.41 8.77 -22.35
N GLN A 423 -31.25 8.79 -21.69
CA GLN A 423 -30.72 7.63 -20.98
C GLN A 423 -31.59 7.21 -19.78
N ALA A 424 -32.25 8.17 -19.12
CA ALA A 424 -33.07 7.91 -17.95
C ALA A 424 -34.25 6.95 -18.25
N SER A 425 -34.88 7.06 -19.44
CA SER A 425 -35.93 6.14 -19.85
C SER A 425 -35.45 4.69 -19.95
N SER A 426 -34.22 4.49 -20.47
CA SER A 426 -33.61 3.15 -20.57
C SER A 426 -33.23 2.57 -19.20
N VAL A 427 -32.79 3.41 -18.25
CA VAL A 427 -32.55 2.97 -16.87
C VAL A 427 -33.88 2.50 -16.23
N GLY A 428 -34.93 3.31 -16.35
CA GLY A 428 -36.25 2.95 -15.81
C GLY A 428 -36.81 1.61 -16.35
N VAL A 429 -36.69 1.38 -17.67
CA VAL A 429 -37.09 0.12 -18.31
C VAL A 429 -36.23 -1.04 -17.79
N GLY A 430 -34.92 -0.85 -17.64
CA GLY A 430 -34.02 -1.88 -17.12
C GLY A 430 -34.31 -2.25 -15.66
N VAL A 431 -34.61 -1.27 -14.80
CA VAL A 431 -34.98 -1.50 -13.40
C VAL A 431 -36.31 -2.22 -13.31
N ALA A 432 -37.34 -1.79 -14.05
CA ALA A 432 -38.66 -2.44 -14.06
C ALA A 432 -38.58 -3.92 -14.50
N ALA A 433 -37.63 -4.26 -15.35
CA ALA A 433 -37.39 -5.64 -15.80
C ALA A 433 -36.69 -6.54 -14.77
N LEU A 434 -36.11 -5.98 -13.71
CA LEU A 434 -35.54 -6.74 -12.60
C LEU A 434 -36.60 -7.18 -11.60
N ASP A 435 -37.72 -6.46 -11.51
CA ASP A 435 -38.82 -6.72 -10.58
C ASP A 435 -39.91 -7.65 -11.20
N ALA A 436 -39.73 -8.02 -12.46
CA ALA A 436 -40.67 -8.87 -13.23
C ALA A 436 -40.15 -10.30 -13.35
#